data_afefb6fd6c035bbbfa612ca16933e4bc
#
_entry.id   afefb6fd6c035bbbfa612ca16933e4bc
#
_cell.length_a   1.000
_cell.length_b   1.000
_cell.length_c   1.000
_cell.angle_alpha   90.00
_cell.angle_beta   90.00
_cell.angle_gamma   90.00
#
_symmetry.space_group_name_H-M   'P 1'
#
loop_
_entity.id
_entity.type
_entity.pdbx_description
1 polymer ?
#
loop_
_entity_poly.entity_id
_entity_poly.type
_entity_poly.pdbx_seq_one_letter_code
_entity_poly.pdbx_strand_id
1 'polypeptide(L)'
;MKRIMITFIFTILATSTLLTVVNTETLAQKSDQRSAVKASLKNVPSPPWADGDEIGMANAIGNGTWGRCAWHLGQKGAKSYEISHLRSNTMPQSPFGIPLNYEYTPTKSIPYSRHAFNDEVLKSGQPGAQGTQMDALGHFAFLPELWKGKGPVPADKAKYYGGYMQKDVKPSPSSPLLRLGIDKVPPIVTSAVLLDARTYLGGGKPMKDGAIITAKDIDAMIKKQGLGWRGILPGDVLYIYTGWSDNWADPDMKKIYYTMGPGLSFDAAKYLQKKRVTLLALDNPFTDPAAKGMIFGKAPPAKGTPPGLPFAIHHYNLAVSGIHQIQNANLKALANDKVWTSCTMILPLRSKGGAGSPVRPVAIGVPQS
;
A
#
# COMPACT_ATOMS: atom_id res chain seq x y z
N MET A 1 -19.60 21.76 -57.35
CA MET A 1 -19.81 22.34 -55.99
C MET A 1 -20.77 21.54 -55.09
N LYS A 2 -21.72 20.75 -55.60
CA LYS A 2 -22.67 19.98 -54.72
C LYS A 2 -22.11 18.74 -54.03
N ARG A 3 -21.00 18.14 -54.48
CA ARG A 3 -20.42 16.91 -53.85
C ARG A 3 -19.59 17.19 -52.55
N ILE A 4 -19.03 18.39 -52.39
CA ILE A 4 -18.19 18.72 -51.22
C ILE A 4 -19.03 19.00 -50.00
N MET A 5 -20.24 19.53 -50.16
CA MET A 5 -21.13 19.89 -49.04
C MET A 5 -21.76 18.67 -48.35
N ILE A 6 -21.98 17.55 -49.09
CA ILE A 6 -22.55 16.32 -48.52
C ILE A 6 -21.53 15.58 -47.63
N THR A 7 -20.25 15.60 -48.02
CA THR A 7 -19.20 14.94 -47.23
C THR A 7 -18.91 15.62 -45.91
N PHE A 8 -19.00 16.96 -45.85
CA PHE A 8 -18.84 17.71 -44.60
C PHE A 8 -19.97 17.49 -43.60
N ILE A 9 -21.24 17.38 -44.08
CA ILE A 9 -22.40 17.14 -43.20
C ILE A 9 -22.35 15.75 -42.59
N PHE A 10 -21.92 14.72 -43.34
CA PHE A 10 -21.75 13.36 -42.79
C PHE A 10 -20.63 13.25 -41.77
N THR A 11 -19.53 13.99 -41.94
CA THR A 11 -18.42 13.98 -40.99
C THR A 11 -18.79 14.67 -39.66
N ILE A 12 -19.55 15.77 -39.72
CA ILE A 12 -20.01 16.48 -38.52
C ILE A 12 -21.08 15.67 -37.75
N LEU A 13 -21.98 14.97 -38.43
CA LEU A 13 -22.96 14.10 -37.76
C LEU A 13 -22.30 12.89 -37.11
N ALA A 14 -21.33 12.26 -37.78
CA ALA A 14 -20.60 11.10 -37.22
C ALA A 14 -19.77 11.46 -35.98
N THR A 15 -19.11 12.63 -35.97
CA THR A 15 -18.35 13.11 -34.83
C THR A 15 -19.24 13.54 -33.67
N SER A 16 -20.37 14.18 -33.90
CA SER A 16 -21.32 14.58 -32.85
C SER A 16 -22.00 13.35 -32.21
N THR A 17 -22.36 12.36 -33.02
CA THR A 17 -22.95 11.12 -32.49
C THR A 17 -21.95 10.31 -31.68
N LEU A 18 -20.67 10.22 -32.10
CA LEU A 18 -19.62 9.54 -31.34
C LEU A 18 -19.32 10.24 -30.01
N LEU A 19 -19.25 11.56 -29.99
CA LEU A 19 -19.06 12.34 -28.76
C LEU A 19 -20.26 12.22 -27.79
N THR A 20 -21.49 12.16 -28.27
CA THR A 20 -22.67 11.97 -27.43
C THR A 20 -22.74 10.57 -26.86
N VAL A 21 -22.38 9.53 -27.60
CA VAL A 21 -22.37 8.15 -27.12
C VAL A 21 -21.27 7.96 -26.05
N VAL A 22 -20.07 8.48 -26.27
CA VAL A 22 -18.97 8.41 -25.30
C VAL A 22 -19.34 9.15 -24.00
N ASN A 23 -19.98 10.32 -24.09
CA ASN A 23 -20.42 11.05 -22.89
C ASN A 23 -21.55 10.34 -22.12
N THR A 24 -22.49 9.71 -22.80
CA THR A 24 -23.58 8.98 -22.14
C THR A 24 -23.10 7.68 -21.46
N GLU A 25 -22.22 6.92 -22.09
CA GLU A 25 -21.60 5.74 -21.45
C GLU A 25 -20.79 6.14 -20.20
N THR A 26 -20.02 7.21 -20.24
CA THR A 26 -19.24 7.70 -19.10
C THR A 26 -20.13 8.19 -17.95
N LEU A 27 -21.23 8.85 -18.25
CA LEU A 27 -22.19 9.32 -17.26
C LEU A 27 -22.96 8.17 -16.60
N ALA A 28 -23.39 7.19 -17.39
CA ALA A 28 -24.03 5.98 -16.88
C ALA A 28 -23.09 5.18 -15.96
N GLN A 29 -21.85 5.01 -16.36
CA GLN A 29 -20.83 4.33 -15.56
C GLN A 29 -20.56 5.04 -14.22
N LYS A 30 -20.50 6.38 -14.21
CA LYS A 30 -20.36 7.16 -12.96
C LYS A 30 -21.57 7.05 -12.06
N SER A 31 -22.79 7.03 -12.62
CA SER A 31 -24.03 6.85 -11.87
C SER A 31 -24.08 5.48 -11.20
N ASP A 32 -23.69 4.43 -11.92
CA ASP A 32 -23.65 3.06 -11.45
C ASP A 32 -22.60 2.88 -10.33
N GLN A 33 -21.42 3.47 -10.49
CA GLN A 33 -20.40 3.49 -9.43
C GLN A 33 -20.92 4.16 -8.14
N ARG A 34 -21.61 5.29 -8.25
CA ARG A 34 -22.20 5.97 -7.08
C ARG A 34 -23.22 5.09 -6.35
N SER A 35 -24.03 4.36 -7.11
CA SER A 35 -25.01 3.43 -6.57
C SER A 35 -24.34 2.27 -5.83
N ALA A 36 -23.31 1.66 -6.40
CA ALA A 36 -22.52 0.62 -5.77
C ALA A 36 -21.84 1.11 -4.47
N VAL A 37 -21.27 2.32 -4.48
CA VAL A 37 -20.68 2.94 -3.29
C VAL A 37 -21.74 3.16 -2.21
N LYS A 38 -22.90 3.76 -2.55
CA LYS A 38 -23.98 4.00 -1.58
C LYS A 38 -24.51 2.73 -0.94
N ALA A 39 -24.71 1.68 -1.73
CA ALA A 39 -25.15 0.37 -1.24
C ALA A 39 -24.12 -0.25 -0.29
N SER A 40 -22.83 -0.13 -0.61
CA SER A 40 -21.75 -0.73 0.16
C SER A 40 -21.64 -0.19 1.59
N LEU A 41 -21.89 1.11 1.81
CA LEU A 41 -21.69 1.76 3.10
C LEU A 41 -22.55 1.20 4.23
N LYS A 42 -23.69 0.59 3.90
CA LYS A 42 -24.61 0.02 4.89
C LYS A 42 -24.05 -1.23 5.58
N ASN A 43 -23.08 -1.91 4.95
CA ASN A 43 -22.62 -3.23 5.34
C ASN A 43 -21.12 -3.28 5.65
N VAL A 44 -20.50 -2.13 6.00
CA VAL A 44 -19.08 -2.08 6.39
C VAL A 44 -19.02 -2.02 7.92
N PRO A 45 -18.45 -3.05 8.58
CA PRO A 45 -18.27 -3.07 10.03
C PRO A 45 -17.45 -1.88 10.53
N SER A 46 -17.61 -1.53 11.79
CA SER A 46 -16.89 -0.43 12.44
C SER A 46 -16.37 -0.82 13.82
N PRO A 47 -15.25 -0.21 14.27
CA PRO A 47 -14.78 -0.38 15.64
C PRO A 47 -15.83 0.13 16.66
N PRO A 48 -15.80 -0.33 17.95
CA PRO A 48 -14.76 -1.22 18.49
C PRO A 48 -14.89 -2.65 17.93
N TRP A 49 -13.73 -3.28 17.71
CA TRP A 49 -13.67 -4.69 17.32
C TRP A 49 -13.90 -5.60 18.53
N ALA A 50 -14.14 -6.89 18.28
CA ALA A 50 -14.30 -7.86 19.35
C ALA A 50 -13.04 -7.97 20.22
N ASP A 51 -13.22 -8.36 21.48
CA ASP A 51 -12.10 -8.63 22.38
C ASP A 51 -11.17 -9.69 21.79
N GLY A 52 -9.87 -9.43 21.92
CA GLY A 52 -8.87 -10.32 21.34
C GLY A 52 -8.62 -10.15 19.84
N ASP A 53 -9.07 -9.04 19.25
CA ASP A 53 -8.83 -8.73 17.84
C ASP A 53 -7.34 -8.73 17.49
N GLU A 54 -6.98 -9.40 16.41
CA GLU A 54 -5.61 -9.52 15.89
C GLU A 54 -5.47 -8.99 14.46
N ILE A 55 -6.55 -8.51 13.83
CA ILE A 55 -6.55 -8.13 12.41
C ILE A 55 -6.88 -6.65 12.16
N GLY A 56 -7.21 -5.90 13.20
CA GLY A 56 -7.39 -4.45 13.14
C GLY A 56 -8.42 -4.01 12.11
N MET A 57 -8.05 -3.04 11.28
CA MET A 57 -8.95 -2.47 10.26
C MET A 57 -9.30 -3.45 9.13
N ALA A 58 -8.66 -4.63 9.04
CA ALA A 58 -9.10 -5.68 8.12
C ALA A 58 -10.48 -6.25 8.49
N ASN A 59 -10.96 -6.07 9.72
CA ASN A 59 -12.34 -6.36 10.11
C ASN A 59 -13.40 -5.56 9.32
N ALA A 60 -13.02 -4.46 8.69
CA ALA A 60 -13.92 -3.69 7.83
C ALA A 60 -14.19 -4.36 6.47
N ILE A 61 -13.46 -5.42 6.12
CA ILE A 61 -13.59 -6.11 4.84
C ILE A 61 -14.75 -7.11 4.89
N GLY A 62 -15.58 -7.10 3.87
CA GLY A 62 -16.74 -7.98 3.78
C GLY A 62 -17.66 -7.58 2.62
N ASN A 63 -18.92 -7.99 2.67
CA ASN A 63 -19.89 -7.81 1.59
C ASN A 63 -19.96 -6.37 1.05
N GLY A 64 -19.89 -5.36 1.93
CA GLY A 64 -19.90 -3.96 1.53
C GLY A 64 -18.68 -3.59 0.68
N THR A 65 -17.47 -3.93 1.13
CA THR A 65 -16.23 -3.62 0.42
C THR A 65 -16.06 -4.48 -0.83
N TRP A 66 -16.50 -5.74 -0.79
CA TRP A 66 -16.48 -6.63 -1.96
C TRP A 66 -17.42 -6.16 -3.07
N GLY A 67 -18.58 -5.61 -2.72
CA GLY A 67 -19.49 -5.02 -3.70
C GLY A 67 -18.85 -3.85 -4.47
N ARG A 68 -18.12 -2.97 -3.78
CA ARG A 68 -17.33 -1.90 -4.44
C ARG A 68 -16.22 -2.44 -5.33
N CYS A 69 -15.52 -3.48 -4.86
CA CYS A 69 -14.47 -4.16 -5.62
C CYS A 69 -15.04 -4.81 -6.89
N ALA A 70 -16.11 -5.59 -6.75
CA ALA A 70 -16.76 -6.29 -7.85
C ALA A 70 -17.24 -5.34 -8.97
N TRP A 71 -17.67 -4.12 -8.60
CA TRP A 71 -18.05 -3.12 -9.59
C TRP A 71 -16.88 -2.84 -10.57
N HIS A 72 -15.65 -2.67 -10.06
CA HIS A 72 -14.47 -2.42 -10.90
C HIS A 72 -14.13 -3.60 -11.81
N LEU A 73 -14.35 -4.83 -11.35
CA LEU A 73 -14.06 -6.05 -12.12
C LEU A 73 -14.96 -6.21 -13.35
N GLY A 74 -16.20 -5.72 -13.25
CA GLY A 74 -17.19 -5.80 -14.33
C GLY A 74 -17.12 -4.66 -15.35
N GLN A 75 -16.19 -3.69 -15.21
CA GLN A 75 -16.18 -2.52 -16.10
C GLN A 75 -15.50 -2.81 -17.42
N LYS A 76 -16.13 -2.37 -18.52
CA LYS A 76 -15.53 -2.41 -19.87
C LYS A 76 -14.24 -1.56 -19.87
N GLY A 77 -13.14 -2.12 -20.39
CA GLY A 77 -11.84 -1.45 -20.43
C GLY A 77 -11.05 -1.49 -19.13
N ALA A 78 -11.51 -2.23 -18.11
CA ALA A 78 -10.71 -2.47 -16.93
C ALA A 78 -9.40 -3.19 -17.28
N LYS A 79 -8.31 -2.78 -16.65
CA LYS A 79 -6.98 -3.38 -16.77
C LYS A 79 -6.50 -3.83 -15.40
N SER A 80 -5.64 -4.85 -15.36
CA SER A 80 -4.92 -5.26 -14.18
C SER A 80 -3.56 -4.57 -14.10
N TYR A 81 -3.17 -4.17 -12.87
CA TYR A 81 -1.90 -3.51 -12.58
C TYR A 81 -1.15 -4.30 -11.52
N GLU A 82 0.11 -4.59 -11.81
CA GLU A 82 1.06 -5.17 -10.87
C GLU A 82 1.54 -4.08 -9.91
N ILE A 83 1.31 -4.25 -8.62
CA ILE A 83 1.66 -3.27 -7.58
C ILE A 83 2.95 -3.66 -6.84
N SER A 84 3.60 -4.72 -7.23
CA SER A 84 4.89 -5.13 -6.67
C SER A 84 6.05 -4.81 -7.60
N HIS A 85 7.23 -4.64 -6.99
CA HIS A 85 8.49 -4.65 -7.72
C HIS A 85 9.00 -6.09 -7.91
N LEU A 86 9.73 -6.33 -8.99
CA LEU A 86 10.45 -7.58 -9.19
C LEU A 86 11.47 -7.77 -8.06
N ARG A 87 11.59 -8.99 -7.57
CA ARG A 87 12.55 -9.36 -6.52
C ARG A 87 13.79 -10.01 -7.14
N SER A 88 14.96 -9.55 -6.72
CA SER A 88 16.25 -10.07 -7.16
C SER A 88 17.30 -9.91 -6.06
N ASN A 89 18.48 -10.48 -6.26
CA ASN A 89 19.62 -10.27 -5.38
C ASN A 89 20.20 -8.86 -5.46
N THR A 90 19.92 -8.13 -6.53
CA THR A 90 20.51 -6.83 -6.86
C THR A 90 19.55 -5.65 -6.75
N MET A 91 18.28 -5.92 -6.44
CA MET A 91 17.28 -4.87 -6.17
C MET A 91 17.66 -4.04 -4.93
N PRO A 92 17.07 -2.88 -4.69
CA PRO A 92 17.22 -2.16 -3.43
C PRO A 92 16.87 -3.07 -2.24
N GLN A 93 17.79 -3.13 -1.27
CA GLN A 93 17.67 -3.97 -0.07
C GLN A 93 17.58 -3.08 1.17
N SER A 94 16.63 -3.36 2.05
CA SER A 94 16.45 -2.63 3.30
C SER A 94 17.63 -2.83 4.26
N PRO A 95 18.19 -1.76 4.84
CA PRO A 95 19.24 -1.88 5.84
C PRO A 95 18.74 -2.41 7.19
N PHE A 96 17.43 -2.49 7.39
CA PHE A 96 16.80 -3.00 8.62
C PHE A 96 16.53 -4.51 8.60
N GLY A 97 16.80 -5.18 7.48
CA GLY A 97 16.60 -6.61 7.31
C GLY A 97 17.81 -7.27 6.66
N ILE A 98 17.92 -8.58 6.84
CA ILE A 98 18.95 -9.38 6.14
C ILE A 98 18.63 -9.37 4.64
N PRO A 99 19.57 -8.98 3.76
CA PRO A 99 19.38 -8.95 2.32
C PRO A 99 19.01 -10.32 1.76
N LEU A 100 18.17 -10.33 0.73
CA LEU A 100 17.81 -11.57 0.02
C LEU A 100 18.99 -12.07 -0.80
N ASN A 101 19.21 -13.38 -0.72
CA ASN A 101 20.19 -14.08 -1.53
C ASN A 101 19.56 -15.34 -2.11
N TYR A 102 19.15 -15.26 -3.38
CA TYR A 102 18.67 -16.40 -4.16
C TYR A 102 19.85 -17.09 -4.86
N GLU A 103 19.87 -18.41 -4.82
CA GLU A 103 20.76 -19.25 -5.62
C GLU A 103 19.93 -20.08 -6.58
N TYR A 104 20.29 -20.02 -7.85
CA TYR A 104 19.64 -20.79 -8.91
C TYR A 104 20.41 -22.08 -9.12
N THR A 105 19.72 -23.22 -9.04
CA THR A 105 20.37 -24.53 -9.18
C THR A 105 20.40 -24.97 -10.64
N PRO A 106 21.36 -25.82 -11.04
CA PRO A 106 21.35 -26.45 -12.37
C PRO A 106 20.06 -27.22 -12.61
N THR A 107 19.64 -27.30 -13.86
CA THR A 107 18.49 -28.13 -14.26
C THR A 107 18.68 -29.57 -13.79
N LYS A 108 17.67 -30.11 -13.15
CA LYS A 108 17.63 -31.47 -12.58
C LYS A 108 16.68 -32.36 -13.36
N SER A 109 16.80 -33.67 -13.12
CA SER A 109 15.87 -34.65 -13.66
C SER A 109 15.60 -35.76 -12.65
N ILE A 110 14.51 -36.46 -12.82
CA ILE A 110 14.18 -37.68 -12.07
C ILE A 110 14.76 -38.86 -12.84
N PRO A 111 15.55 -39.75 -12.22
CA PRO A 111 16.08 -40.94 -12.88
C PRO A 111 14.95 -41.75 -13.56
N TYR A 112 15.26 -42.29 -14.70
CA TYR A 112 14.35 -43.10 -15.56
C TYR A 112 13.10 -42.36 -16.07
N SER A 113 13.14 -41.01 -16.05
CA SER A 113 12.04 -40.18 -16.58
C SER A 113 12.50 -39.27 -17.72
N ARG A 114 11.53 -38.67 -18.43
CA ARG A 114 11.76 -37.64 -19.45
C ARG A 114 11.49 -36.21 -18.89
N HIS A 115 11.44 -36.05 -17.58
CA HIS A 115 11.17 -34.76 -16.95
C HIS A 115 12.48 -34.02 -16.67
N ALA A 116 12.45 -32.72 -16.89
CA ALA A 116 13.47 -31.77 -16.45
C ALA A 116 12.80 -30.64 -15.66
N PHE A 117 13.43 -30.15 -14.60
CA PHE A 117 12.90 -29.08 -13.77
C PHE A 117 14.02 -28.20 -13.21
N ASN A 118 13.65 -26.97 -12.87
CA ASN A 118 14.55 -25.96 -12.35
C ASN A 118 14.05 -25.51 -10.97
N ASP A 119 14.98 -25.20 -10.08
CA ASP A 119 14.72 -24.73 -8.74
C ASP A 119 15.59 -23.52 -8.41
N GLU A 120 15.11 -22.72 -7.47
CA GLU A 120 15.88 -21.72 -6.76
C GLU A 120 15.83 -21.97 -5.26
N VAL A 121 16.83 -21.47 -4.54
CA VAL A 121 16.92 -21.56 -3.08
C VAL A 121 17.13 -20.17 -2.51
N LEU A 122 16.32 -19.77 -1.55
CA LEU A 122 16.59 -18.60 -0.72
C LEU A 122 17.61 -19.00 0.36
N LYS A 123 18.90 -18.72 0.12
CA LYS A 123 20.00 -19.07 1.01
C LYS A 123 20.00 -18.25 2.30
N SER A 124 19.64 -16.98 2.19
CA SER A 124 19.52 -16.07 3.32
C SER A 124 18.55 -14.93 3.00
N GLY A 125 18.11 -14.23 4.03
CA GLY A 125 17.30 -13.05 3.90
C GLY A 125 16.07 -13.02 4.81
N GLN A 126 15.49 -11.84 4.91
CA GLN A 126 14.23 -11.62 5.60
C GLN A 126 13.14 -11.24 4.56
N PRO A 127 12.44 -12.23 3.99
CA PRO A 127 11.51 -11.99 2.88
C PRO A 127 10.43 -10.95 3.21
N GLY A 128 9.97 -10.91 4.46
CA GLY A 128 8.95 -9.96 4.93
C GLY A 128 9.47 -8.54 5.22
N ALA A 129 10.78 -8.28 5.04
CA ALA A 129 11.40 -6.97 5.25
C ALA A 129 12.10 -6.45 3.98
N GLN A 130 11.94 -7.12 2.84
CA GLN A 130 12.63 -6.79 1.60
C GLN A 130 11.68 -6.74 0.40
N GLY A 131 11.90 -5.76 -0.49
CA GLY A 131 11.04 -5.55 -1.65
C GLY A 131 9.65 -5.06 -1.27
N THR A 132 8.65 -5.27 -2.14
CA THR A 132 7.25 -4.96 -1.81
C THR A 132 6.78 -5.90 -0.72
N GLN A 133 6.47 -5.35 0.43
CA GLN A 133 6.18 -6.09 1.66
C GLN A 133 5.02 -5.49 2.43
N MET A 134 4.37 -6.32 3.23
CA MET A 134 3.31 -5.95 4.16
C MET A 134 3.73 -6.29 5.59
N ASP A 135 3.60 -5.33 6.50
CA ASP A 135 3.89 -5.52 7.91
C ASP A 135 2.69 -6.11 8.65
N ALA A 136 2.98 -7.04 9.56
CA ALA A 136 2.01 -7.52 10.55
C ALA A 136 1.81 -6.49 11.66
N LEU A 137 0.66 -6.50 12.35
CA LEU A 137 0.42 -5.59 13.49
C LEU A 137 1.43 -5.82 14.62
N GLY A 138 1.92 -7.04 14.78
CA GLY A 138 2.97 -7.37 15.75
C GLY A 138 4.39 -6.95 15.34
N HIS A 139 4.58 -6.33 14.17
CA HIS A 139 5.88 -5.82 13.74
C HIS A 139 6.35 -4.63 14.57
N PHE A 140 5.44 -3.78 15.06
CA PHE A 140 5.74 -2.59 15.84
C PHE A 140 5.10 -2.65 17.23
N ALA A 141 5.84 -2.14 18.23
CA ALA A 141 5.36 -1.98 19.59
C ALA A 141 5.76 -0.60 20.15
N PHE A 142 5.11 -0.20 21.22
CA PHE A 142 5.40 1.02 21.95
C PHE A 142 6.11 0.69 23.26
N LEU A 143 7.26 1.31 23.48
CA LEU A 143 7.93 1.31 24.79
C LEU A 143 7.48 2.54 25.58
N PRO A 144 6.96 2.40 26.82
CA PRO A 144 6.52 3.53 27.62
C PRO A 144 7.64 4.48 28.01
N GLU A 145 8.87 3.98 28.07
CA GLU A 145 10.08 4.76 28.36
C GLU A 145 11.03 4.76 27.17
N LEU A 146 11.65 5.91 26.90
CA LEU A 146 12.63 6.04 25.81
C LEU A 146 13.87 5.17 26.09
N TRP A 147 14.10 4.17 25.26
CA TRP A 147 15.35 3.41 25.29
C TRP A 147 16.50 4.24 24.67
N LYS A 148 17.54 4.47 25.43
CA LYS A 148 18.69 5.32 25.05
C LYS A 148 19.79 4.59 24.28
N GLY A 149 19.54 3.38 23.77
CA GLY A 149 20.51 2.59 23.02
C GLY A 149 21.60 1.94 23.87
N LYS A 150 21.45 1.94 25.21
CA LYS A 150 22.41 1.33 26.15
C LYS A 150 21.71 0.26 26.96
N GLY A 151 22.39 -0.88 27.13
CA GLY A 151 21.81 -2.04 27.82
C GLY A 151 20.73 -2.77 27.01
N PRO A 152 20.11 -3.81 27.60
CA PRO A 152 19.05 -4.56 26.94
C PRO A 152 17.81 -3.68 26.73
N VAL A 153 17.08 -3.93 25.62
CA VAL A 153 15.78 -3.31 25.39
C VAL A 153 14.80 -3.80 26.46
N PRO A 154 14.04 -2.91 27.15
CA PRO A 154 13.03 -3.32 28.13
C PRO A 154 11.78 -3.88 27.42
N ALA A 155 11.97 -4.97 26.70
CA ALA A 155 10.95 -5.56 25.83
C ALA A 155 9.72 -6.06 26.59
N ASP A 156 9.87 -6.47 27.84
CA ASP A 156 8.77 -6.88 28.73
C ASP A 156 7.72 -5.79 28.94
N LYS A 157 8.09 -4.51 28.79
CA LYS A 157 7.19 -3.36 28.86
C LYS A 157 6.53 -2.98 27.54
N ALA A 158 6.90 -3.63 26.44
CA ALA A 158 6.40 -3.29 25.12
C ALA A 158 4.89 -3.57 24.99
N LYS A 159 4.17 -2.58 24.44
CA LYS A 159 2.73 -2.62 24.21
C LYS A 159 2.46 -2.66 22.71
N TYR A 160 1.61 -3.58 22.31
CA TYR A 160 1.20 -3.81 20.92
C TYR A 160 -0.25 -3.39 20.68
N TYR A 161 -0.70 -3.49 19.44
CA TYR A 161 -2.10 -3.33 19.06
C TYR A 161 -3.03 -4.15 19.96
N GLY A 162 -4.25 -3.64 20.21
CA GLY A 162 -5.23 -4.33 21.03
C GLY A 162 -4.88 -4.45 22.53
N GLY A 163 -3.81 -3.76 22.98
CA GLY A 163 -3.37 -3.80 24.37
C GLY A 163 -2.55 -5.03 24.75
N TYR A 164 -2.18 -5.86 23.78
CA TYR A 164 -1.29 -7.00 24.03
C TYR A 164 0.08 -6.54 24.52
N MET A 165 0.65 -7.32 25.43
CA MET A 165 1.99 -7.10 25.97
C MET A 165 3.00 -8.03 25.30
N GLN A 166 4.29 -7.75 25.46
CA GLN A 166 5.36 -8.59 24.93
C GLN A 166 5.20 -10.09 25.24
N LYS A 167 4.82 -10.43 26.48
CA LYS A 167 4.59 -11.82 26.90
C LYS A 167 3.50 -12.54 26.09
N ASP A 168 2.51 -11.79 25.58
CA ASP A 168 1.39 -12.33 24.78
C ASP A 168 1.79 -12.49 23.31
N VAL A 169 2.61 -11.56 22.80
CA VAL A 169 2.99 -11.48 21.39
C VAL A 169 4.27 -12.25 21.09
N LYS A 170 5.32 -12.05 21.87
CA LYS A 170 6.64 -12.69 21.67
C LYS A 170 7.28 -13.00 23.03
N PRO A 171 6.88 -14.12 23.67
CA PRO A 171 7.28 -14.44 25.07
C PRO A 171 8.76 -14.73 25.25
N SER A 172 9.48 -15.07 24.20
CA SER A 172 10.94 -15.26 24.25
C SER A 172 11.63 -14.65 23.02
N PRO A 173 12.93 -14.35 23.08
CA PRO A 173 13.67 -13.77 21.94
C PRO A 173 13.59 -14.60 20.66
N SER A 174 13.53 -15.91 20.76
CA SER A 174 13.48 -16.85 19.62
C SER A 174 12.07 -17.33 19.25
N SER A 175 11.04 -16.97 20.02
CA SER A 175 9.67 -17.38 19.66
C SER A 175 9.17 -16.67 18.41
N PRO A 176 8.31 -17.31 17.61
CA PRO A 176 7.51 -16.60 16.63
C PRO A 176 6.55 -15.64 17.33
N LEU A 177 5.91 -14.75 16.59
CA LEU A 177 4.76 -13.98 17.10
C LEU A 177 3.59 -14.94 17.36
N LEU A 178 3.15 -15.05 18.60
CA LEU A 178 2.01 -15.90 18.98
C LEU A 178 0.68 -15.18 18.72
N ARG A 179 0.72 -13.85 18.72
CA ARG A 179 -0.38 -12.94 18.41
C ARG A 179 0.07 -11.91 17.38
N LEU A 180 -0.88 -11.35 16.65
CA LEU A 180 -0.64 -10.24 15.72
C LEU A 180 0.35 -10.56 14.58
N GLY A 181 0.63 -11.85 14.32
CA GLY A 181 1.49 -12.30 13.24
C GLY A 181 0.83 -12.13 11.87
N ILE A 182 1.65 -12.12 10.82
CA ILE A 182 1.16 -11.97 9.44
C ILE A 182 0.22 -13.11 9.01
N ASP A 183 0.34 -14.28 9.62
CA ASP A 183 -0.53 -15.44 9.41
C ASP A 183 -1.98 -15.22 9.87
N LYS A 184 -2.23 -14.20 10.71
CA LYS A 184 -3.56 -13.80 11.16
C LYS A 184 -4.27 -12.90 10.16
N VAL A 185 -3.53 -12.17 9.33
CA VAL A 185 -4.10 -11.21 8.37
C VAL A 185 -4.89 -11.97 7.30
N PRO A 186 -6.19 -11.67 7.13
CA PRO A 186 -7.00 -12.30 6.10
C PRO A 186 -6.61 -11.80 4.70
N PRO A 187 -7.06 -12.49 3.63
CA PRO A 187 -7.01 -11.93 2.28
C PRO A 187 -7.68 -10.56 2.24
N ILE A 188 -6.92 -9.52 1.84
CA ILE A 188 -7.45 -8.16 1.69
C ILE A 188 -7.95 -8.01 0.26
N VAL A 189 -9.25 -8.14 0.07
CA VAL A 189 -9.94 -7.91 -1.21
C VAL A 189 -10.95 -6.80 -0.99
N THR A 190 -10.70 -5.62 -1.57
CA THR A 190 -11.51 -4.42 -1.31
C THR A 190 -11.31 -3.37 -2.40
N SER A 191 -12.04 -2.26 -2.33
CA SER A 191 -11.79 -1.10 -3.16
C SER A 191 -10.55 -0.33 -2.70
N ALA A 192 -9.88 0.32 -3.63
CA ALA A 192 -8.74 1.18 -3.34
C ALA A 192 -8.92 2.57 -3.95
N VAL A 193 -8.25 3.55 -3.34
CA VAL A 193 -8.07 4.91 -3.86
C VAL A 193 -6.59 5.14 -4.08
N LEU A 194 -6.22 5.67 -5.25
CA LEU A 194 -4.88 6.17 -5.53
C LEU A 194 -4.85 7.70 -5.45
N LEU A 195 -3.92 8.25 -4.67
CA LEU A 195 -3.62 9.68 -4.64
C LEU A 195 -2.26 9.94 -5.29
N ASP A 196 -2.22 10.82 -6.26
CA ASP A 196 -1.01 11.19 -7.01
C ASP A 196 -0.31 12.39 -6.38
N ALA A 197 0.44 12.14 -5.32
CA ALA A 197 1.22 13.17 -4.64
C ALA A 197 2.38 13.69 -5.51
N ARG A 198 2.92 12.88 -6.42
CA ARG A 198 3.92 13.32 -7.39
C ARG A 198 3.43 14.50 -8.23
N THR A 199 2.24 14.39 -8.77
CA THR A 199 1.66 15.47 -9.60
C THR A 199 1.24 16.66 -8.76
N TYR A 200 0.51 16.43 -7.66
CA TYR A 200 -0.16 17.52 -6.95
C TYR A 200 0.69 18.20 -5.88
N LEU A 201 1.68 17.51 -5.32
CA LEU A 201 2.61 18.06 -4.32
C LEU A 201 4.04 18.22 -4.87
N GLY A 202 4.47 17.27 -5.70
CA GLY A 202 5.79 17.29 -6.33
C GLY A 202 5.87 18.14 -7.62
N GLY A 203 4.75 18.69 -8.11
CA GLY A 203 4.72 19.46 -9.36
C GLY A 203 5.10 18.61 -10.58
N GLY A 204 4.70 17.34 -10.61
CA GLY A 204 5.02 16.37 -11.68
C GLY A 204 6.38 15.69 -11.53
N LYS A 205 7.18 16.07 -10.51
CA LYS A 205 8.47 15.45 -10.16
C LYS A 205 8.31 14.56 -8.92
N PRO A 206 9.21 13.59 -8.71
CA PRO A 206 9.25 12.87 -7.44
C PRO A 206 9.31 13.85 -6.25
N MET A 207 8.56 13.57 -5.21
CA MET A 207 8.63 14.34 -3.98
C MET A 207 10.04 14.26 -3.38
N LYS A 208 10.46 15.32 -2.69
CA LYS A 208 11.77 15.37 -2.04
C LYS A 208 11.83 14.43 -0.83
N ASP A 209 13.03 14.04 -0.45
CA ASP A 209 13.30 13.34 0.80
C ASP A 209 12.80 14.18 2.01
N GLY A 210 12.24 13.51 3.00
CA GLY A 210 11.64 14.13 4.19
C GLY A 210 10.41 14.99 3.93
N ALA A 211 9.91 15.07 2.68
CA ALA A 211 8.68 15.79 2.38
C ALA A 211 7.48 15.13 3.07
N ILE A 212 6.56 15.96 3.55
CA ILE A 212 5.45 15.53 4.40
C ILE A 212 4.14 15.68 3.64
N ILE A 213 3.30 14.64 3.69
CA ILE A 213 1.92 14.64 3.17
C ILE A 213 0.98 14.78 4.37
N THR A 214 0.27 15.90 4.46
CA THR A 214 -0.66 16.18 5.57
C THR A 214 -2.08 15.69 5.29
N ALA A 215 -2.93 15.66 6.30
CA ALA A 215 -4.37 15.41 6.13
C ALA A 215 -5.03 16.40 5.16
N LYS A 216 -4.61 17.66 5.17
CA LYS A 216 -5.07 18.70 4.21
C LYS A 216 -4.67 18.37 2.78
N ASP A 217 -3.45 17.88 2.58
CA ASP A 217 -2.96 17.48 1.26
C ASP A 217 -3.75 16.29 0.71
N ILE A 218 -4.08 15.32 1.57
CA ILE A 218 -4.96 14.19 1.21
C ILE A 218 -6.32 14.70 0.73
N ASP A 219 -6.99 15.56 1.49
CA ASP A 219 -8.29 16.14 1.09
C ASP A 219 -8.18 16.99 -0.19
N ALA A 220 -7.08 17.71 -0.37
CA ALA A 220 -6.84 18.51 -1.58
C ALA A 220 -6.65 17.60 -2.81
N MET A 221 -5.88 16.52 -2.70
CA MET A 221 -5.70 15.55 -3.79
C MET A 221 -7.02 14.85 -4.16
N ILE A 222 -7.81 14.44 -3.18
CA ILE A 222 -9.15 13.87 -3.40
C ILE A 222 -10.02 14.82 -4.25
N LYS A 223 -10.03 16.11 -3.93
CA LYS A 223 -10.78 17.13 -4.68
C LYS A 223 -10.22 17.32 -6.08
N LYS A 224 -8.91 17.51 -6.22
CA LYS A 224 -8.23 17.75 -7.49
C LYS A 224 -8.35 16.57 -8.46
N GLN A 225 -8.39 15.33 -7.96
CA GLN A 225 -8.60 14.12 -8.76
C GLN A 225 -10.09 13.84 -9.05
N GLY A 226 -11.00 14.74 -8.68
CA GLY A 226 -12.44 14.59 -8.93
C GLY A 226 -13.12 13.52 -8.08
N LEU A 227 -12.46 13.09 -6.99
CA LEU A 227 -12.95 12.05 -6.08
C LEU A 227 -13.82 12.60 -4.93
N GLY A 228 -14.13 13.91 -4.91
CA GLY A 228 -14.89 14.54 -3.83
C GLY A 228 -16.28 13.92 -3.60
N TRP A 229 -16.85 13.28 -4.61
CA TRP A 229 -18.16 12.62 -4.52
C TRP A 229 -18.12 11.33 -3.67
N ARG A 230 -16.95 10.69 -3.50
CA ARG A 230 -16.79 9.49 -2.67
C ARG A 230 -15.79 9.67 -1.53
N GLY A 231 -14.70 10.39 -1.75
CA GLY A 231 -13.57 10.48 -0.85
C GLY A 231 -12.90 9.13 -0.58
N ILE A 232 -12.34 8.99 0.62
CA ILE A 232 -11.88 7.71 1.17
C ILE A 232 -13.02 7.12 1.98
N LEU A 233 -13.35 5.87 1.72
CA LEU A 233 -14.45 5.15 2.37
C LEU A 233 -13.92 4.13 3.36
N PRO A 234 -14.71 3.79 4.39
CA PRO A 234 -14.37 2.72 5.33
C PRO A 234 -14.05 1.41 4.59
N GLY A 235 -12.96 0.77 4.96
CA GLY A 235 -12.51 -0.47 4.34
C GLY A 235 -11.70 -0.29 3.05
N ASP A 236 -11.47 0.94 2.57
CA ASP A 236 -10.59 1.18 1.42
C ASP A 236 -9.14 0.89 1.74
N VAL A 237 -8.40 0.50 0.72
CA VAL A 237 -6.94 0.64 0.66
C VAL A 237 -6.61 2.02 0.10
N LEU A 238 -5.66 2.72 0.74
CA LEU A 238 -5.14 3.99 0.23
C LEU A 238 -3.75 3.78 -0.36
N TYR A 239 -3.61 3.99 -1.64
CA TYR A 239 -2.35 4.10 -2.36
C TYR A 239 -1.94 5.56 -2.49
N ILE A 240 -0.67 5.89 -2.19
CA ILE A 240 -0.12 7.22 -2.39
C ILE A 240 1.13 7.12 -3.26
N TYR A 241 1.06 7.67 -4.47
CA TYR A 241 2.16 7.71 -5.41
C TYR A 241 2.95 9.00 -5.22
N THR A 242 4.14 8.88 -4.67
CA THR A 242 5.04 10.01 -4.41
C THR A 242 6.06 10.25 -5.52
N GLY A 243 6.24 9.26 -6.40
CA GLY A 243 7.28 9.21 -7.42
C GLY A 243 8.64 8.80 -6.86
N TRP A 244 8.77 8.50 -5.56
CA TRP A 244 10.04 8.06 -4.97
C TRP A 244 10.55 6.75 -5.60
N SER A 245 9.64 5.92 -6.08
CA SER A 245 9.95 4.69 -6.83
C SER A 245 10.75 4.91 -8.11
N ASP A 246 10.91 6.13 -8.61
CA ASP A 246 11.87 6.44 -9.68
C ASP A 246 13.33 6.19 -9.24
N ASN A 247 13.60 6.09 -7.94
CA ASN A 247 14.90 5.67 -7.38
C ASN A 247 15.04 4.15 -7.24
N TRP A 248 13.99 3.37 -7.50
CA TRP A 248 14.08 1.92 -7.55
C TRP A 248 14.81 1.49 -8.82
N ALA A 249 15.99 0.95 -8.66
CA ALA A 249 16.80 0.44 -9.76
C ALA A 249 17.29 -0.97 -9.44
N ASP A 250 17.33 -1.83 -10.45
CA ASP A 250 17.87 -3.16 -10.33
C ASP A 250 18.87 -3.39 -11.51
N PRO A 251 20.19 -3.42 -11.26
CA PRO A 251 20.83 -3.39 -9.94
C PRO A 251 20.83 -2.00 -9.26
N ASP A 252 20.74 -2.01 -7.91
CA ASP A 252 20.78 -0.78 -7.09
C ASP A 252 22.20 -0.23 -6.92
N MET A 253 22.71 0.38 -7.97
CA MET A 253 24.07 0.95 -7.97
C MET A 253 24.21 2.21 -7.09
N LYS A 254 23.14 2.97 -6.94
CA LYS A 254 23.16 4.26 -6.21
C LYS A 254 22.92 4.12 -4.72
N LYS A 255 22.26 3.07 -4.29
CA LYS A 255 21.89 2.77 -2.89
C LYS A 255 21.18 3.96 -2.19
N ILE A 256 20.32 4.67 -2.94
CA ILE A 256 19.60 5.84 -2.43
C ILE A 256 18.23 5.45 -1.88
N TYR A 257 17.57 4.49 -2.51
CA TYR A 257 16.15 4.19 -2.30
C TYR A 257 15.79 4.05 -0.82
N TYR A 258 16.51 3.21 -0.06
CA TYR A 258 16.23 2.94 1.35
C TYR A 258 16.89 3.90 2.34
N THR A 259 17.48 5.01 1.90
CA THR A 259 18.19 5.94 2.80
C THR A 259 17.34 7.12 3.26
N MET A 260 16.28 7.41 2.52
CA MET A 260 15.40 8.57 2.74
C MET A 260 14.10 8.40 1.94
N GLY A 261 13.15 9.32 2.09
CA GLY A 261 11.92 9.36 1.31
C GLY A 261 10.88 10.32 1.87
N PRO A 262 9.85 10.67 1.09
CA PRO A 262 8.68 11.39 1.61
C PRO A 262 7.81 10.46 2.48
N GLY A 263 6.84 10.99 3.20
CA GLY A 263 5.91 10.20 4.00
C GLY A 263 4.75 11.01 4.54
N LEU A 264 3.93 10.41 5.40
CA LEU A 264 2.78 11.05 5.99
C LEU A 264 3.16 11.84 7.25
N SER A 265 2.40 12.89 7.55
CA SER A 265 2.42 13.52 8.87
C SER A 265 1.65 12.70 9.90
N PHE A 266 1.91 12.95 11.18
CA PHE A 266 1.20 12.25 12.25
C PHE A 266 -0.30 12.57 12.31
N ASP A 267 -0.72 13.77 11.88
CA ASP A 267 -2.15 14.12 11.74
C ASP A 267 -2.80 13.36 10.56
N ALA A 268 -2.05 13.09 9.49
CA ALA A 268 -2.56 12.27 8.39
C ALA A 268 -2.84 10.83 8.85
N ALA A 269 -1.97 10.22 9.67
CA ALA A 269 -2.24 8.89 10.22
C ALA A 269 -3.54 8.85 11.05
N LYS A 270 -3.75 9.86 11.90
CA LYS A 270 -5.00 10.01 12.66
C LYS A 270 -6.22 10.21 11.76
N TYR A 271 -6.04 10.95 10.66
CA TYR A 271 -7.08 11.14 9.66
C TYR A 271 -7.46 9.80 8.99
N LEU A 272 -6.49 8.98 8.63
CA LEU A 272 -6.74 7.65 8.04
C LEU A 272 -7.50 6.73 8.99
N GLN A 273 -7.20 6.75 10.28
CA GLN A 273 -7.97 6.02 11.28
C GLN A 273 -9.44 6.48 11.32
N LYS A 274 -9.70 7.79 11.32
CA LYS A 274 -11.06 8.34 11.27
C LYS A 274 -11.81 7.94 9.99
N LYS A 275 -11.10 7.78 8.87
CA LYS A 275 -11.65 7.28 7.61
C LYS A 275 -11.80 5.76 7.57
N ARG A 276 -11.30 5.05 8.58
CA ARG A 276 -11.33 3.60 8.69
C ARG A 276 -10.65 2.93 7.47
N VAL A 277 -9.48 3.45 7.08
CA VAL A 277 -8.64 2.87 6.03
C VAL A 277 -8.16 1.51 6.51
N THR A 278 -8.30 0.48 5.70
CA THR A 278 -7.81 -0.86 6.05
C THR A 278 -6.31 -0.99 5.91
N LEU A 279 -5.76 -0.41 4.83
CA LEU A 279 -4.35 -0.51 4.53
C LEU A 279 -3.86 0.75 3.82
N LEU A 280 -2.68 1.21 4.21
CA LEU A 280 -1.92 2.28 3.56
C LEU A 280 -0.75 1.69 2.77
N ALA A 281 -0.54 2.12 1.52
CA ALA A 281 0.62 1.72 0.73
C ALA A 281 1.26 2.92 0.03
N LEU A 282 2.58 3.02 0.13
CA LEU A 282 3.39 4.03 -0.54
C LEU A 282 4.41 3.38 -1.48
N ASP A 283 4.82 4.13 -2.48
CA ASP A 283 5.85 3.74 -3.45
C ASP A 283 7.28 4.03 -2.96
N ASN A 284 7.47 4.09 -1.65
CA ASN A 284 8.73 4.36 -0.98
C ASN A 284 8.99 3.36 0.17
N PRO A 285 10.21 3.36 0.75
CA PRO A 285 10.59 2.34 1.73
C PRO A 285 9.91 2.50 3.10
N PHE A 286 9.35 3.68 3.37
CA PHE A 286 8.72 3.99 4.67
C PHE A 286 7.38 4.70 4.44
N THR A 287 6.43 4.53 5.35
CA THR A 287 5.24 5.38 5.41
C THR A 287 5.52 6.70 6.09
N ASP A 288 6.64 6.76 6.83
CA ASP A 288 7.16 7.92 7.55
C ASP A 288 8.07 8.78 6.66
N PRO A 289 8.06 10.10 6.81
CA PRO A 289 8.99 10.96 6.11
C PRO A 289 10.39 10.83 6.70
N ALA A 290 11.35 10.49 5.86
CA ALA A 290 12.75 10.34 6.23
C ALA A 290 13.64 11.28 5.41
N ALA A 291 14.15 12.33 6.03
CA ALA A 291 15.18 13.16 5.44
C ALA A 291 16.55 12.46 5.43
N LYS A 292 17.45 12.90 4.56
CA LYS A 292 18.81 12.33 4.47
C LYS A 292 19.49 12.27 5.85
N GLY A 293 19.90 11.07 6.24
CA GLY A 293 20.59 10.81 7.52
C GLY A 293 19.66 10.50 8.70
N MET A 294 18.35 10.72 8.58
CA MET A 294 17.40 10.52 9.69
C MET A 294 17.39 9.05 10.15
N ILE A 295 17.33 8.08 9.25
CA ILE A 295 17.31 6.67 9.58
C ILE A 295 18.59 6.17 10.26
N PHE A 296 19.67 6.92 10.14
CA PHE A 296 20.97 6.65 10.78
C PHE A 296 21.22 7.53 12.02
N GLY A 297 20.21 8.24 12.52
CA GLY A 297 20.33 9.13 13.67
C GLY A 297 21.19 10.39 13.43
N LYS A 298 21.49 10.72 12.17
CA LYS A 298 22.32 11.90 11.79
C LYS A 298 21.49 13.14 11.47
N ALA A 299 20.18 13.00 11.37
CA ALA A 299 19.23 14.10 11.22
C ALA A 299 18.00 13.85 12.10
N PRO A 300 17.31 14.91 12.57
CA PRO A 300 16.11 14.76 13.39
C PRO A 300 14.96 14.16 12.56
N PRO A 301 13.96 13.55 13.21
CA PRO A 301 12.69 13.21 12.58
C PRO A 301 11.99 14.43 11.98
N ALA A 302 11.07 14.21 11.07
CA ALA A 302 10.30 15.25 10.42
C ALA A 302 9.54 16.13 11.43
N LYS A 303 9.31 17.40 11.08
CA LYS A 303 8.57 18.35 11.94
C LYS A 303 7.19 17.80 12.27
N GLY A 304 6.80 17.88 13.55
CA GLY A 304 5.51 17.40 14.06
C GLY A 304 5.50 15.91 14.43
N THR A 305 6.63 15.22 14.28
CA THR A 305 6.79 13.85 14.79
C THR A 305 6.77 13.87 16.32
N PRO A 306 5.98 13.02 17.00
CA PRO A 306 5.96 12.95 18.45
C PRO A 306 7.34 12.57 19.00
N PRO A 307 7.75 13.14 20.14
CA PRO A 307 9.04 12.84 20.78
C PRO A 307 9.24 11.33 20.99
N GLY A 308 10.42 10.84 20.64
CA GLY A 308 10.77 9.42 20.82
C GLY A 308 10.17 8.46 19.79
N LEU A 309 9.40 8.94 18.80
CA LEU A 309 8.75 8.11 17.78
C LEU A 309 9.22 8.50 16.36
N PRO A 310 10.47 8.25 15.99
CA PRO A 310 10.99 8.63 14.66
C PRO A 310 10.21 8.00 13.50
N PHE A 311 9.61 6.83 13.70
CA PHE A 311 8.68 6.16 12.80
C PHE A 311 7.25 6.21 13.35
N ALA A 312 6.73 7.45 13.51
CA ALA A 312 5.46 7.70 14.16
C ALA A 312 4.26 7.13 13.39
N ILE A 313 4.37 7.02 12.06
CA ILE A 313 3.29 6.49 11.22
C ILE A 313 3.24 4.96 11.35
N HIS A 314 4.39 4.28 11.30
CA HIS A 314 4.46 2.84 11.60
C HIS A 314 3.86 2.54 12.97
N HIS A 315 4.33 3.27 13.99
CA HIS A 315 3.81 3.14 15.34
C HIS A 315 2.29 3.32 15.40
N TYR A 316 1.78 4.42 14.85
CA TYR A 316 0.36 4.73 14.94
C TYR A 316 -0.51 3.73 14.16
N ASN A 317 -0.09 3.37 12.96
CA ASN A 317 -0.84 2.44 12.13
C ASN A 317 -0.85 1.04 12.74
N LEU A 318 0.32 0.49 13.07
CA LEU A 318 0.44 -0.91 13.48
C LEU A 318 0.12 -1.15 14.96
N ALA A 319 0.57 -0.26 15.86
CA ALA A 319 0.42 -0.49 17.30
C ALA A 319 -0.80 0.21 17.93
N VAL A 320 -1.41 1.19 17.24
CA VAL A 320 -2.53 1.98 17.81
C VAL A 320 -3.82 1.77 17.04
N SER A 321 -3.83 2.00 15.72
CA SER A 321 -5.05 2.04 14.92
C SER A 321 -5.43 0.72 14.25
N GLY A 322 -4.51 -0.22 14.15
CA GLY A 322 -4.71 -1.49 13.44
C GLY A 322 -4.79 -1.33 11.91
N ILE A 323 -4.26 -0.24 11.35
CA ILE A 323 -4.15 -0.04 9.89
C ILE A 323 -2.92 -0.80 9.40
N HIS A 324 -3.12 -1.70 8.45
CA HIS A 324 -2.01 -2.39 7.80
C HIS A 324 -1.24 -1.47 6.88
N GLN A 325 0.02 -1.81 6.55
CA GLN A 325 0.81 -1.01 5.63
C GLN A 325 1.66 -1.87 4.69
N ILE A 326 1.82 -1.35 3.48
CA ILE A 326 2.73 -1.87 2.47
C ILE A 326 3.76 -0.79 2.14
N GLN A 327 5.02 -1.18 2.14
CA GLN A 327 6.12 -0.40 1.64
C GLN A 327 6.53 -0.88 0.25
N ASN A 328 7.18 0.01 -0.50
CA ASN A 328 7.74 -0.30 -1.82
C ASN A 328 6.66 -0.76 -2.83
N ALA A 329 5.50 -0.12 -2.83
CA ALA A 329 4.48 -0.40 -3.83
C ALA A 329 4.88 0.19 -5.20
N ASN A 330 4.70 -0.58 -6.28
CA ASN A 330 4.92 -0.11 -7.65
C ASN A 330 3.64 0.56 -8.18
N LEU A 331 3.49 1.85 -7.93
CA LEU A 331 2.26 2.60 -8.26
C LEU A 331 2.33 3.35 -9.59
N LYS A 332 3.48 3.34 -10.28
CA LYS A 332 3.73 4.18 -11.46
C LYS A 332 2.75 3.93 -12.61
N ALA A 333 2.50 2.67 -12.96
CA ALA A 333 1.60 2.34 -14.06
C ALA A 333 0.15 2.72 -13.73
N LEU A 334 -0.30 2.47 -12.50
CA LEU A 334 -1.63 2.82 -12.01
C LEU A 334 -1.85 4.35 -12.05
N ALA A 335 -0.83 5.14 -11.64
CA ALA A 335 -0.87 6.59 -11.66
C ALA A 335 -0.83 7.17 -13.08
N ASN A 336 0.01 6.63 -13.96
CA ASN A 336 0.11 7.07 -15.36
C ASN A 336 -1.22 6.88 -16.10
N ASP A 337 -1.91 5.78 -15.87
CA ASP A 337 -3.23 5.50 -16.44
C ASP A 337 -4.37 6.20 -15.66
N LYS A 338 -4.04 7.01 -14.64
CA LYS A 338 -5.00 7.76 -13.80
C LYS A 338 -6.10 6.87 -13.21
N VAL A 339 -5.79 5.65 -12.85
CA VAL A 339 -6.75 4.74 -12.20
C VAL A 339 -6.92 5.14 -10.74
N TRP A 340 -7.72 6.19 -10.51
CA TRP A 340 -7.89 6.77 -9.17
C TRP A 340 -8.68 5.89 -8.22
N THR A 341 -9.49 4.96 -8.75
CA THR A 341 -10.21 3.97 -7.95
C THR A 341 -10.14 2.60 -8.61
N SER A 342 -9.99 1.56 -7.81
CA SER A 342 -9.82 0.18 -8.29
C SER A 342 -10.38 -0.84 -7.30
N CYS A 343 -10.56 -2.08 -7.76
CA CYS A 343 -10.53 -3.25 -6.88
C CYS A 343 -9.08 -3.61 -6.62
N THR A 344 -8.73 -3.92 -5.38
CA THR A 344 -7.39 -4.41 -5.04
C THR A 344 -7.44 -5.73 -4.30
N MET A 345 -6.44 -6.58 -4.58
CA MET A 345 -6.25 -7.88 -3.96
C MET A 345 -4.83 -7.94 -3.39
N ILE A 346 -4.73 -8.15 -2.07
CA ILE A 346 -3.47 -8.20 -1.32
C ILE A 346 -3.50 -9.46 -0.47
N LEU A 347 -2.60 -10.39 -0.76
CA LEU A 347 -2.57 -11.72 -0.19
C LEU A 347 -1.21 -11.97 0.46
N PRO A 348 -1.04 -11.67 1.76
CA PRO A 348 0.19 -11.99 2.46
C PRO A 348 0.36 -13.51 2.57
N LEU A 349 1.60 -13.99 2.56
CA LEU A 349 1.91 -15.38 2.84
C LEU A 349 1.58 -15.70 4.31
N ARG A 350 0.99 -16.87 4.54
CA ARG A 350 0.66 -17.33 5.90
C ARG A 350 1.87 -17.91 6.63
N SER A 351 2.93 -17.12 6.77
CA SER A 351 4.13 -17.49 7.54
C SER A 351 3.80 -17.41 9.02
N LYS A 352 3.68 -18.57 9.68
CA LYS A 352 3.31 -18.67 11.10
C LYS A 352 4.19 -17.78 11.98
N GLY A 353 3.56 -16.82 12.64
CA GLY A 353 4.21 -15.89 13.54
C GLY A 353 5.25 -14.97 12.90
N GLY A 354 5.18 -14.75 11.59
CA GLY A 354 6.03 -13.79 10.90
C GLY A 354 5.62 -12.34 11.20
N ALA A 355 6.62 -11.45 11.28
CA ALA A 355 6.40 -10.01 11.49
C ALA A 355 6.01 -9.26 10.21
N GLY A 356 6.11 -9.89 9.06
CA GLY A 356 5.74 -9.35 7.76
C GLY A 356 5.78 -10.42 6.68
N SER A 357 5.36 -10.06 5.47
CA SER A 357 5.33 -10.93 4.31
C SER A 357 5.70 -10.18 3.04
N PRO A 358 6.43 -10.80 2.11
CA PRO A 358 6.38 -10.33 0.73
C PRO A 358 4.94 -10.41 0.23
N VAL A 359 4.55 -9.43 -0.56
CA VAL A 359 3.22 -9.40 -1.16
C VAL A 359 3.32 -9.04 -2.64
N ARG A 360 2.38 -9.55 -3.41
CA ARG A 360 2.17 -9.21 -4.82
C ARG A 360 0.77 -8.62 -5.00
N PRO A 361 0.55 -7.37 -4.58
CA PRO A 361 -0.75 -6.75 -4.72
C PRO A 361 -1.10 -6.52 -6.20
N VAL A 362 -2.39 -6.67 -6.51
CA VAL A 362 -2.94 -6.37 -7.83
C VAL A 362 -4.04 -5.34 -7.68
N ALA A 363 -4.08 -4.36 -8.58
CA ALA A 363 -5.22 -3.45 -8.71
C ALA A 363 -5.88 -3.65 -10.08
N ILE A 364 -7.22 -3.62 -10.11
CA ILE A 364 -8.01 -3.73 -11.34
C ILE A 364 -8.93 -2.53 -11.43
N GLY A 365 -8.83 -1.76 -12.50
CA GLY A 365 -9.64 -0.56 -12.69
C GLY A 365 -9.57 -0.03 -14.11
N VAL A 366 -10.38 0.98 -14.40
CA VAL A 366 -10.49 1.58 -15.74
C VAL A 366 -9.56 2.78 -15.83
N PRO A 367 -8.63 2.81 -16.82
CA PRO A 367 -7.84 3.98 -17.14
C PRO A 367 -8.73 5.20 -17.42
N GLN A 368 -8.29 6.38 -16.98
CA GLN A 368 -8.95 7.63 -17.32
C GLN A 368 -8.12 8.38 -18.37
N SER A 369 -8.79 8.81 -19.43
CA SER A 369 -8.20 9.64 -20.49
C SER A 369 -7.75 11.02 -20.00
#